data_7f38474be342da6f9001fddffb63ad28
#
_entry.id   7f38474be342da6f9001fddffb63ad28
#
_cell.length_a   1.000
_cell.length_b   1.000
_cell.length_c   1.000
_cell.angle_alpha   90.00
_cell.angle_beta   90.00
_cell.angle_gamma   90.00
#
_symmetry.space_group_name_H-M   'P 1'
#
loop_
_entity.id
_entity.type
_entity.pdbx_description
1 polymer ?
#
loop_
_entity_poly.entity_id
_entity_poly.type
_entity_poly.pdbx_seq_one_letter_code
_entity_poly.pdbx_strand_id
1 'polypeptide(L)'
;SVKYGRGSVLTVDLTNRCNMMCDPCFMDANQVGYVHELEWQDVKEILDASLQVQPRRQMSVQFSGGEPTLSPHFLRGVKYARELGYFCVQCASNGIRFAQEPDFCHEARAAGLRLCYLQFDGVTNEANSHRKVGNLFDVKLRAIENLAAAGIDVVLVVTIVNGVNNDQVGPVVQFAIDN
;
A
#
# COMPACT_ATOMS: atom_id res chain seq x y z
N SER A 1 -28.97 -6.42 -20.30
CA SER A 1 -27.98 -5.53 -19.68
C SER A 1 -27.26 -6.30 -18.60
N VAL A 2 -25.98 -6.54 -18.78
CA VAL A 2 -25.16 -7.15 -17.73
C VAL A 2 -25.04 -6.14 -16.61
N LYS A 3 -25.80 -6.31 -15.56
CA LYS A 3 -25.55 -5.61 -14.32
C LYS A 3 -24.34 -6.28 -13.67
N TYR A 4 -23.15 -5.79 -14.05
CA TYR A 4 -21.95 -6.18 -13.32
C TYR A 4 -22.16 -5.88 -11.86
N GLY A 5 -21.94 -6.86 -11.04
CA GLY A 5 -21.91 -6.69 -9.59
C GLY A 5 -20.94 -5.55 -9.25
N ARG A 6 -21.19 -4.87 -8.16
CA ARG A 6 -20.35 -3.79 -7.66
C ARG A 6 -18.90 -4.28 -7.56
N GLY A 7 -17.95 -3.39 -7.84
CA GLY A 7 -16.53 -3.69 -7.69
C GLY A 7 -16.21 -4.22 -6.29
N SER A 8 -15.20 -5.06 -6.22
CA SER A 8 -14.68 -5.60 -4.95
C SER A 8 -13.17 -5.44 -4.91
N VAL A 9 -12.62 -5.28 -3.74
CA VAL A 9 -11.17 -5.26 -3.50
C VAL A 9 -10.82 -6.49 -2.67
N LEU A 10 -9.89 -7.30 -3.18
CA LEU A 10 -9.22 -8.33 -2.41
C LEU A 10 -8.02 -7.70 -1.72
N THR A 11 -7.88 -7.83 -0.42
CA THR A 11 -6.65 -7.46 0.29
C THR A 11 -5.85 -8.72 0.58
N VAL A 12 -4.55 -8.68 0.23
CA VAL A 12 -3.60 -9.78 0.44
C VAL A 12 -2.46 -9.27 1.31
N ASP A 13 -2.41 -9.74 2.55
CA ASP A 13 -1.34 -9.42 3.48
C ASP A 13 -0.16 -10.38 3.22
N LEU A 14 0.86 -9.88 2.49
CA LEU A 14 1.98 -10.71 2.04
C LEU A 14 2.90 -11.13 3.18
N THR A 15 3.07 -10.26 4.17
CA THR A 15 3.97 -10.47 5.30
C THR A 15 3.55 -9.62 6.49
N ASN A 16 3.83 -10.07 7.71
CA ASN A 16 3.69 -9.23 8.90
C ASN A 16 4.99 -8.48 9.26
N ARG A 17 6.06 -8.61 8.48
CA ARG A 17 7.26 -7.80 8.63
C ARG A 17 7.02 -6.38 8.21
N CYS A 18 7.59 -5.44 8.95
CA CYS A 18 7.56 -4.02 8.61
C CYS A 18 8.92 -3.38 8.95
N ASN A 19 9.32 -2.37 8.21
CA ASN A 19 10.49 -1.53 8.50
C ASN A 19 10.15 -0.30 9.34
N MET A 20 8.97 -0.29 9.98
CA MET A 20 8.51 0.73 10.92
C MET A 20 8.01 0.08 12.22
N MET A 21 8.02 0.86 13.31
CA MET A 21 7.56 0.47 14.65
C MET A 21 6.44 1.40 15.11
N CYS A 22 5.37 1.50 14.30
CA CYS A 22 4.25 2.39 14.54
C CYS A 22 3.52 2.06 15.85
N ASP A 23 3.06 3.10 16.53
CA ASP A 23 2.22 3.00 17.71
C ASP A 23 1.10 4.08 17.63
N PRO A 24 -0.17 3.70 17.32
CA PRO A 24 -0.68 2.33 17.12
C PRO A 24 -0.33 1.72 15.74
N CYS A 25 -0.31 0.39 15.69
CA CYS A 25 -0.26 -0.38 14.44
C CYS A 25 -1.41 -1.40 14.44
N PHE A 26 -2.31 -1.33 13.46
CA PHE A 26 -3.47 -2.24 13.41
C PHE A 26 -3.10 -3.70 13.08
N MET A 27 -1.93 -3.93 12.48
CA MET A 27 -1.41 -5.26 12.15
C MET A 27 -0.49 -5.82 13.25
N ASP A 28 -0.19 -5.04 14.28
CA ASP A 28 0.85 -5.36 15.28
C ASP A 28 2.17 -5.84 14.64
N ALA A 29 2.50 -5.26 13.49
CA ALA A 29 3.68 -5.63 12.73
C ALA A 29 4.94 -5.55 13.61
N ASN A 30 5.77 -6.60 13.53
CA ASN A 30 6.96 -6.79 14.37
C ASN A 30 6.71 -7.00 15.89
N GLN A 31 5.45 -7.06 16.35
CA GLN A 31 5.11 -7.14 17.78
C GLN A 31 4.52 -8.50 18.18
N VAL A 32 4.06 -9.30 17.22
CA VAL A 32 3.42 -10.60 17.49
C VAL A 32 4.39 -11.73 17.86
N GLY A 33 5.69 -11.50 17.83
CA GLY A 33 6.71 -12.47 18.25
C GLY A 33 7.05 -13.56 17.23
N TYR A 34 6.45 -13.54 16.04
CA TYR A 34 6.78 -14.45 14.94
C TYR A 34 6.68 -13.73 13.60
N VAL A 35 7.40 -14.24 12.60
CA VAL A 35 7.28 -13.79 11.20
C VAL A 35 6.32 -14.72 10.47
N HIS A 36 5.29 -14.13 9.87
CA HIS A 36 4.41 -14.79 8.92
C HIS A 36 4.63 -14.15 7.55
N GLU A 37 4.91 -14.96 6.56
CA GLU A 37 5.10 -14.52 5.18
C GLU A 37 4.44 -15.56 4.26
N LEU A 38 3.61 -15.10 3.33
CA LEU A 38 2.98 -15.99 2.37
C LEU A 38 4.03 -16.55 1.41
N GLU A 39 3.98 -17.85 1.19
CA GLU A 39 4.75 -18.48 0.12
C GLU A 39 4.12 -18.13 -1.24
N TRP A 40 4.90 -18.28 -2.29
CA TRP A 40 4.40 -17.98 -3.64
C TRP A 40 3.13 -18.75 -4.00
N GLN A 41 3.05 -20.00 -3.61
CA GLN A 41 1.88 -20.83 -3.91
C GLN A 41 0.61 -20.29 -3.24
N ASP A 42 0.72 -19.83 -1.98
CA ASP A 42 -0.40 -19.23 -1.25
C ASP A 42 -0.90 -17.95 -1.95
N VAL A 43 0.03 -17.07 -2.35
CA VAL A 43 -0.31 -15.83 -3.08
C VAL A 43 -1.07 -16.16 -4.37
N LYS A 44 -0.59 -17.17 -5.11
CA LYS A 44 -1.21 -17.61 -6.35
C LYS A 44 -2.61 -18.16 -6.12
N GLU A 45 -2.78 -19.06 -5.15
CA GLU A 45 -4.08 -19.67 -4.84
C GLU A 45 -5.11 -18.64 -4.39
N ILE A 46 -4.71 -17.66 -3.55
CA ILE A 46 -5.59 -16.58 -3.11
C ILE A 46 -6.06 -15.74 -4.31
N LEU A 47 -5.14 -15.36 -5.20
CA LEU A 47 -5.48 -14.58 -6.39
C LEU A 47 -6.39 -15.35 -7.35
N ASP A 48 -6.11 -16.62 -7.62
CA ASP A 48 -6.92 -17.46 -8.49
C ASP A 48 -8.33 -17.67 -7.90
N ALA A 49 -8.43 -18.00 -6.61
CA ALA A 49 -9.69 -18.30 -5.94
C ALA A 49 -10.63 -17.09 -5.88
N SER A 50 -10.11 -15.87 -5.68
CA SER A 50 -10.94 -14.69 -5.57
C SER A 50 -11.69 -14.35 -6.87
N LEU A 51 -11.15 -14.73 -8.02
CA LEU A 51 -11.79 -14.53 -9.31
C LEU A 51 -12.91 -15.54 -9.61
N GLN A 52 -13.00 -16.62 -8.81
CA GLN A 52 -14.05 -17.62 -8.91
C GLN A 52 -15.30 -17.26 -8.10
N VAL A 53 -15.26 -16.19 -7.31
CA VAL A 53 -16.39 -15.74 -6.47
C VAL A 53 -17.61 -15.41 -7.32
N GLN A 54 -18.78 -15.94 -6.91
CA GLN A 54 -20.04 -15.67 -7.57
C GLN A 54 -20.96 -14.76 -6.69
N PRO A 55 -21.73 -13.85 -7.29
CA PRO A 55 -21.76 -13.51 -8.72
C PRO A 55 -20.44 -12.83 -9.15
N ARG A 56 -20.05 -13.07 -10.41
CA ARG A 56 -18.80 -12.50 -10.95
C ARG A 56 -18.76 -10.97 -10.75
N ARG A 57 -17.67 -10.48 -10.19
CA ARG A 57 -17.44 -9.07 -9.90
C ARG A 57 -16.21 -8.57 -10.63
N GLN A 58 -16.15 -7.26 -10.81
CA GLN A 58 -14.91 -6.61 -11.22
C GLN A 58 -14.01 -6.51 -10.00
N MET A 59 -12.93 -7.31 -9.99
CA MET A 59 -12.05 -7.42 -8.84
C MET A 59 -10.83 -6.51 -9.00
N SER A 60 -10.52 -5.77 -7.95
CA SER A 60 -9.22 -5.14 -7.74
C SER A 60 -8.47 -5.90 -6.66
N VAL A 61 -7.16 -5.80 -6.60
CA VAL A 61 -6.34 -6.38 -5.54
C VAL A 61 -5.47 -5.33 -4.90
N GLN A 62 -5.39 -5.35 -3.57
CA GLN A 62 -4.50 -4.55 -2.76
C GLN A 62 -3.52 -5.45 -2.02
N PHE A 63 -2.24 -5.32 -2.35
CA PHE A 63 -1.18 -5.94 -1.56
C PHE A 63 -0.91 -5.10 -0.31
N SER A 64 -0.87 -5.75 0.84
CA SER A 64 -0.79 -5.15 2.16
C SER A 64 0.01 -6.05 3.11
N GLY A 65 -0.15 -5.83 4.41
CA GLY A 65 0.47 -6.56 5.51
C GLY A 65 1.15 -5.63 6.49
N GLY A 66 2.34 -5.97 6.97
CA GLY A 66 3.21 -5.02 7.65
C GLY A 66 3.68 -3.96 6.65
N GLU A 67 4.66 -4.31 5.83
CA GLU A 67 5.05 -3.54 4.64
C GLU A 67 5.19 -4.50 3.44
N PRO A 68 4.29 -4.46 2.46
CA PRO A 68 4.24 -5.45 1.38
C PRO A 68 5.49 -5.44 0.48
N THR A 69 6.16 -4.29 0.35
CA THR A 69 7.36 -4.16 -0.49
C THR A 69 8.56 -4.93 0.07
N LEU A 70 8.51 -5.39 1.33
CA LEU A 70 9.53 -6.26 1.93
C LEU A 70 9.37 -7.73 1.52
N SER A 71 8.20 -8.14 1.04
CA SER A 71 7.99 -9.51 0.58
C SER A 71 8.74 -9.76 -0.72
N PRO A 72 9.47 -10.89 -0.85
CA PRO A 72 10.12 -11.27 -2.10
C PRO A 72 9.11 -11.56 -3.22
N HIS A 73 7.84 -11.75 -2.86
CA HIS A 73 6.77 -12.05 -3.79
C HIS A 73 5.99 -10.82 -4.26
N PHE A 74 6.30 -9.61 -3.77
CA PHE A 74 5.53 -8.41 -4.10
C PHE A 74 5.45 -8.14 -5.61
N LEU A 75 6.58 -7.96 -6.29
CA LEU A 75 6.59 -7.67 -7.73
C LEU A 75 6.00 -8.82 -8.56
N ARG A 76 6.29 -10.06 -8.16
CA ARG A 76 5.74 -11.25 -8.81
C ARG A 76 4.22 -11.33 -8.64
N GLY A 77 3.70 -11.02 -7.46
CA GLY A 77 2.27 -10.96 -7.17
C GLY A 77 1.57 -9.88 -7.96
N VAL A 78 2.15 -8.68 -8.03
CA VAL A 78 1.64 -7.56 -8.85
C VAL A 78 1.53 -7.99 -10.32
N LYS A 79 2.59 -8.58 -10.87
CA LYS A 79 2.60 -9.06 -12.26
C LYS A 79 1.54 -10.13 -12.51
N TYR A 80 1.46 -11.11 -11.63
CA TYR A 80 0.50 -12.20 -11.75
C TYR A 80 -0.95 -11.71 -11.67
N ALA A 81 -1.25 -10.80 -10.74
CA ALA A 81 -2.58 -10.20 -10.62
C ALA A 81 -2.98 -9.44 -11.91
N ARG A 82 -2.04 -8.70 -12.51
CA ARG A 82 -2.27 -8.05 -13.81
C ARG A 82 -2.56 -9.06 -14.91
N GLU A 83 -1.79 -10.15 -14.99
CA GLU A 83 -1.96 -11.21 -16.00
C GLU A 83 -3.32 -11.92 -15.84
N LEU A 84 -3.80 -12.11 -14.63
CA LEU A 84 -5.13 -12.65 -14.32
C LEU A 84 -6.30 -11.70 -14.69
N GLY A 85 -6.00 -10.43 -14.98
CA GLY A 85 -7.02 -9.47 -15.39
C GLY A 85 -7.72 -8.74 -14.24
N TYR A 86 -7.08 -8.60 -13.10
CA TYR A 86 -7.58 -7.68 -12.06
C TYR A 86 -7.70 -6.26 -12.61
N PHE A 87 -8.81 -5.59 -12.28
CA PHE A 87 -9.13 -4.26 -12.81
C PHE A 87 -8.12 -3.21 -12.38
N CYS A 88 -7.75 -3.24 -11.10
CA CYS A 88 -6.70 -2.41 -10.54
C CYS A 88 -5.82 -3.24 -9.62
N VAL A 89 -4.52 -3.13 -9.79
CA VAL A 89 -3.52 -3.70 -8.88
C VAL A 89 -2.92 -2.56 -8.09
N GLN A 90 -3.06 -2.61 -6.78
CA GLN A 90 -2.67 -1.55 -5.86
C GLN A 90 -1.94 -2.10 -4.65
N CYS A 91 -1.26 -1.22 -3.90
CA CYS A 91 -0.64 -1.58 -2.62
C CYS A 91 -0.95 -0.55 -1.55
N ALA A 92 -0.99 -0.99 -0.29
CA ALA A 92 -0.93 -0.11 0.88
C ALA A 92 0.51 -0.15 1.41
N SER A 93 1.17 1.01 1.48
CA SER A 93 2.60 1.07 1.80
C SER A 93 2.94 2.28 2.68
N ASN A 94 3.96 2.12 3.49
CA ASN A 94 4.56 3.23 4.22
C ASN A 94 5.47 4.12 3.34
N GLY A 95 5.78 3.71 2.12
CA GLY A 95 6.50 4.50 1.13
C GLY A 95 8.02 4.53 1.28
N ILE A 96 8.61 3.92 2.32
CA ILE A 96 10.06 4.02 2.57
C ILE A 96 10.86 3.48 1.38
N ARG A 97 10.53 2.28 0.91
CA ARG A 97 11.22 1.67 -0.22
C ARG A 97 11.06 2.47 -1.50
N PHE A 98 9.87 2.98 -1.77
CA PHE A 98 9.61 3.83 -2.94
C PHE A 98 10.40 5.16 -2.90
N ALA A 99 10.66 5.69 -1.69
CA ALA A 99 11.50 6.88 -1.54
C ALA A 99 12.98 6.60 -1.75
N GLN A 100 13.45 5.39 -1.39
CA GLN A 100 14.87 5.03 -1.42
C GLN A 100 15.32 4.44 -2.76
N GLU A 101 14.43 3.75 -3.47
CA GLU A 101 14.72 2.98 -4.67
C GLU A 101 13.83 3.45 -5.85
N PRO A 102 14.20 4.53 -6.57
CA PRO A 102 13.42 5.00 -7.73
C PRO A 102 13.23 3.91 -8.81
N ASP A 103 14.25 3.09 -9.06
CA ASP A 103 14.18 2.00 -10.03
C ASP A 103 13.11 0.97 -9.64
N PHE A 104 12.93 0.71 -8.35
CA PHE A 104 11.87 -0.18 -7.85
C PHE A 104 10.46 0.35 -8.19
N CYS A 105 10.26 1.68 -8.21
CA CYS A 105 9.00 2.27 -8.66
C CYS A 105 8.72 1.93 -10.13
N HIS A 106 9.73 2.04 -10.99
CA HIS A 106 9.61 1.68 -12.41
C HIS A 106 9.37 0.17 -12.60
N GLU A 107 10.05 -0.69 -11.83
CA GLU A 107 9.82 -2.13 -11.86
C GLU A 107 8.39 -2.48 -11.42
N ALA A 108 7.91 -1.87 -10.34
CA ALA A 108 6.54 -2.07 -9.86
C ALA A 108 5.49 -1.61 -10.90
N ARG A 109 5.74 -0.48 -11.56
CA ARG A 109 4.89 0.01 -12.65
C ARG A 109 4.89 -0.93 -13.84
N ALA A 110 6.06 -1.40 -14.25
CA ALA A 110 6.21 -2.37 -15.34
C ALA A 110 5.52 -3.70 -15.03
N ALA A 111 5.58 -4.17 -13.78
CA ALA A 111 4.84 -5.33 -13.29
C ALA A 111 3.32 -5.12 -13.36
N GLY A 112 2.82 -3.88 -13.23
CA GLY A 112 1.40 -3.56 -13.35
C GLY A 112 0.79 -2.82 -12.16
N LEU A 113 1.61 -2.39 -11.20
CA LEU A 113 1.13 -1.54 -10.10
C LEU A 113 0.59 -0.23 -10.66
N ARG A 114 -0.63 0.13 -10.28
CA ARG A 114 -1.29 1.34 -10.76
C ARG A 114 -1.50 2.38 -9.68
N LEU A 115 -1.70 1.94 -8.44
CA LEU A 115 -2.11 2.80 -7.36
C LEU A 115 -1.39 2.42 -6.06
N CYS A 116 -0.84 3.42 -5.38
CA CYS A 116 -0.26 3.28 -4.05
C CYS A 116 -1.12 4.02 -3.02
N TYR A 117 -1.71 3.29 -2.08
CA TYR A 117 -2.29 3.85 -0.87
C TYR A 117 -1.14 4.16 0.09
N LEU A 118 -0.65 5.39 0.02
CA LEU A 118 0.48 5.85 0.79
C LEU A 118 0.04 6.35 2.16
N GLN A 119 0.53 5.76 3.22
CA GLN A 119 0.33 6.26 4.58
C GLN A 119 0.90 7.68 4.68
N PHE A 120 0.05 8.65 5.11
CA PHE A 120 0.38 10.09 5.10
C PHE A 120 -0.40 10.82 6.20
N ASP A 121 0.08 10.79 7.44
CA ASP A 121 -0.70 11.19 8.61
C ASP A 121 -0.65 12.70 8.92
N GLY A 122 0.10 13.46 8.14
CA GLY A 122 0.20 14.90 8.26
C GLY A 122 1.33 15.49 7.43
N VAL A 123 1.35 16.81 7.35
CA VAL A 123 2.28 17.60 6.53
C VAL A 123 3.53 18.06 7.30
N THR A 124 3.82 17.46 8.43
CA THR A 124 5.03 17.71 9.24
C THR A 124 5.60 16.41 9.81
N ASN A 125 6.85 16.42 10.24
CA ASN A 125 7.46 15.26 10.89
C ASN A 125 6.82 14.98 12.27
N GLU A 126 6.38 16.03 13.00
CA GLU A 126 5.71 15.91 14.30
C GLU A 126 4.38 15.17 14.18
N ALA A 127 3.58 15.51 13.17
CA ALA A 127 2.29 14.87 12.89
C ALA A 127 2.43 13.37 12.54
N ASN A 128 3.61 12.96 12.10
CA ASN A 128 3.97 11.58 11.80
C ASN A 128 4.75 10.88 12.92
N SER A 129 4.96 11.51 14.09
CA SER A 129 5.87 11.03 15.15
C SER A 129 5.50 9.68 15.76
N HIS A 130 4.20 9.33 15.80
CA HIS A 130 3.72 8.03 16.27
C HIS A 130 4.18 6.86 15.39
N ARG A 131 4.71 7.13 14.19
CA ARG A 131 5.30 6.13 13.30
C ARG A 131 6.75 5.78 13.64
N LYS A 132 7.37 6.48 14.63
CA LYS A 132 8.73 6.25 15.14
C LYS A 132 9.84 6.39 14.07
N VAL A 133 9.63 7.24 13.07
CA VAL A 133 10.63 7.60 12.05
C VAL A 133 10.76 9.13 12.03
N GLY A 134 11.93 9.66 12.33
CA GLY A 134 12.14 11.08 12.64
C GLY A 134 11.95 12.05 11.45
N ASN A 135 12.19 11.59 10.22
CA ASN A 135 12.09 12.39 8.99
C ASN A 135 11.04 11.84 8.02
N LEU A 136 9.95 11.29 8.58
CA LEU A 136 8.99 10.52 7.79
C LEU A 136 8.26 11.38 6.74
N PHE A 137 7.98 12.65 7.04
CA PHE A 137 7.34 13.55 6.07
C PHE A 137 8.22 13.74 4.82
N ASP A 138 9.52 13.98 5.00
CA ASP A 138 10.46 14.11 3.87
C ASP A 138 10.55 12.82 3.03
N VAL A 139 10.50 11.66 3.71
CA VAL A 139 10.42 10.35 3.03
C VAL A 139 9.14 10.24 2.19
N LYS A 140 8.00 10.72 2.72
CA LYS A 140 6.73 10.71 1.95
C LYS A 140 6.79 11.58 0.71
N LEU A 141 7.35 12.79 0.80
CA LEU A 141 7.50 13.66 -0.36
C LEU A 141 8.31 12.98 -1.47
N ARG A 142 9.45 12.40 -1.10
CA ARG A 142 10.30 11.66 -2.07
C ARG A 142 9.61 10.43 -2.65
N ALA A 143 8.83 9.71 -1.84
CA ALA A 143 8.04 8.57 -2.32
C ALA A 143 6.99 9.02 -3.35
N ILE A 144 6.30 10.13 -3.10
CA ILE A 144 5.31 10.71 -4.04
C ILE A 144 5.99 11.09 -5.36
N GLU A 145 7.13 11.80 -5.29
CA GLU A 145 7.89 12.19 -6.49
C GLU A 145 8.30 10.97 -7.33
N ASN A 146 8.87 9.93 -6.69
CA ASN A 146 9.32 8.73 -7.40
C ASN A 146 8.16 7.91 -7.97
N LEU A 147 7.05 7.79 -7.24
CA LEU A 147 5.83 7.10 -7.70
C LEU A 147 5.22 7.84 -8.89
N ALA A 148 5.10 9.16 -8.81
CA ALA A 148 4.59 9.99 -9.90
C ALA A 148 5.48 9.90 -11.15
N ALA A 149 6.81 9.96 -10.98
CA ALA A 149 7.76 9.80 -12.08
C ALA A 149 7.64 8.42 -12.77
N ALA A 150 7.31 7.37 -12.01
CA ALA A 150 7.04 6.04 -12.57
C ALA A 150 5.62 5.88 -13.16
N GLY A 151 4.73 6.86 -13.00
CA GLY A 151 3.34 6.81 -13.47
C GLY A 151 2.45 5.91 -12.60
N ILE A 152 2.71 5.86 -11.30
CA ILE A 152 1.88 5.20 -10.28
C ILE A 152 1.09 6.28 -9.56
N ASP A 153 -0.23 6.17 -9.58
CA ASP A 153 -1.11 7.09 -8.87
C ASP A 153 -0.98 6.92 -7.35
N VAL A 154 -1.15 8.00 -6.60
CA VAL A 154 -1.04 8.00 -5.13
C VAL A 154 -2.35 8.41 -4.49
N VAL A 155 -2.79 7.66 -3.48
CA VAL A 155 -3.86 8.04 -2.56
C VAL A 155 -3.23 8.27 -1.19
N LEU A 156 -3.42 9.46 -0.63
CA LEU A 156 -2.95 9.78 0.72
C LEU A 156 -3.90 9.17 1.76
N VAL A 157 -3.36 8.31 2.62
CA VAL A 157 -4.12 7.60 3.66
C VAL A 157 -3.74 8.16 5.03
N VAL A 158 -4.72 8.75 5.70
CA VAL A 158 -4.55 9.38 7.01
C VAL A 158 -5.11 8.48 8.10
N THR A 159 -4.28 8.11 9.08
CA THR A 159 -4.73 7.52 10.34
C THR A 159 -4.78 8.61 11.40
N ILE A 160 -5.97 8.94 11.88
CA ILE A 160 -6.13 9.94 12.94
C ILE A 160 -5.80 9.31 14.29
N VAL A 161 -4.77 9.84 14.94
CA VAL A 161 -4.36 9.47 16.30
C VAL A 161 -4.69 10.63 17.22
N ASN A 162 -5.63 10.41 18.14
CA ASN A 162 -6.11 11.46 19.03
C ASN A 162 -4.97 12.08 19.85
N GLY A 163 -4.91 13.42 19.85
CA GLY A 163 -3.86 14.17 20.54
C GLY A 163 -2.52 14.26 19.79
N VAL A 164 -2.40 13.65 18.60
CA VAL A 164 -1.17 13.68 17.78
C VAL A 164 -1.38 14.46 16.48
N ASN A 165 -2.38 14.12 15.70
CA ASN A 165 -2.58 14.69 14.36
C ASN A 165 -4.04 15.04 14.02
N ASN A 166 -4.86 15.32 15.03
CA ASN A 166 -6.27 15.65 14.83
C ASN A 166 -6.50 16.85 13.89
N ASP A 167 -5.56 17.78 13.87
CA ASP A 167 -5.59 19.02 13.07
C ASP A 167 -5.08 18.83 11.64
N GLN A 168 -4.59 17.64 11.28
CA GLN A 168 -3.90 17.43 10.00
C GLN A 168 -4.82 17.11 8.83
N VAL A 169 -6.08 16.78 9.04
CA VAL A 169 -7.01 16.42 7.95
C VAL A 169 -7.12 17.53 6.91
N GLY A 170 -7.35 18.78 7.36
CA GLY A 170 -7.41 19.95 6.47
C GLY A 170 -6.11 20.18 5.71
N PRO A 171 -4.95 20.27 6.40
CA PRO A 171 -3.64 20.41 5.75
C PRO A 171 -3.32 19.30 4.74
N VAL A 172 -3.67 18.03 5.02
CA VAL A 172 -3.44 16.92 4.07
C VAL A 172 -4.34 17.06 2.83
N VAL A 173 -5.60 17.45 2.99
CA VAL A 173 -6.49 17.72 1.85
C VAL A 173 -5.96 18.88 1.01
N GLN A 174 -5.52 19.97 1.64
CA GLN A 174 -4.93 21.10 0.93
C GLN A 174 -3.65 20.67 0.19
N PHE A 175 -2.77 19.91 0.85
CA PHE A 175 -1.57 19.37 0.21
C PHE A 175 -1.91 18.55 -1.04
N ALA A 176 -2.94 17.68 -0.97
CA ALA A 176 -3.37 16.87 -2.11
C ALA A 176 -3.99 17.70 -3.26
N ILE A 177 -4.53 18.88 -2.97
CA ILE A 177 -5.07 19.80 -4.00
C ILE A 177 -3.93 20.55 -4.71
N ASP A 178 -2.88 20.90 -3.96
CA ASP A 178 -1.80 21.74 -4.44
C ASP A 178 -0.70 20.95 -5.20
N ASN A 179 -0.69 19.60 -5.10
CA ASN A 179 0.31 18.71 -5.68
C ASN A 179 -0.33 17.56 -6.49
#